data_357be235da7d93887439bbd1e50a0888
#
_entry.id   357be235da7d93887439bbd1e50a0888
#
_cell.length_a   1.000
_cell.length_b   1.000
_cell.length_c   1.000
_cell.angle_alpha   90.00
_cell.angle_beta   90.00
_cell.angle_gamma   90.00
#
_symmetry.space_group_name_H-M   'P 1'
#
loop_
_entity.id
_entity.type
_entity.pdbx_description
1 polymer ?
#
loop_
_entity_poly.entity_id
_entity_poly.type
_entity_poly.pdbx_seq_one_letter_code
_entity_poly.pdbx_strand_id
1 'polypeptide(L)'
;MQAHISKIFGIKTGFYGTVVSQFAKLNLNSAVDEENDELLQPWGQLLAEAKIARPGPINPYLEQELVRDSDLSLDGSRFCTVTGFTYEAPAVTEKALREMIRSYERLGWWPPMNIKREEEAEE
;
A
#
# COMPACT_ATOMS: atom_id res chain seq x y z
N MET A 1 -9.52 -2.45 1.71
CA MET A 1 -8.17 -2.46 1.10
C MET A 1 -7.36 -3.68 1.53
N GLN A 2 -7.15 -3.95 2.83
CA GLN A 2 -6.34 -5.07 3.33
C GLN A 2 -6.73 -6.44 2.73
N ALA A 3 -8.03 -6.77 2.67
CA ALA A 3 -8.51 -8.01 2.07
C ALA A 3 -8.15 -8.14 0.58
N HIS A 4 -8.18 -7.04 -0.17
CA HIS A 4 -7.76 -7.04 -1.57
C HIS A 4 -6.27 -7.28 -1.73
N ILE A 5 -5.44 -6.66 -0.89
CA ILE A 5 -3.99 -6.86 -0.88
C ILE A 5 -3.66 -8.32 -0.55
N SER A 6 -4.28 -8.87 0.50
CA SER A 6 -4.11 -10.30 0.87
C SER A 6 -4.43 -11.23 -0.31
N LYS A 7 -5.51 -10.95 -1.03
CA LYS A 7 -5.93 -11.77 -2.17
C LYS A 7 -4.98 -11.61 -3.36
N ILE A 8 -4.57 -10.38 -3.68
CA ILE A 8 -3.68 -10.09 -4.82
C ILE A 8 -2.32 -10.77 -4.66
N PHE A 9 -1.74 -10.67 -3.46
CA PHE A 9 -0.37 -11.15 -3.21
C PHE A 9 -0.32 -12.54 -2.55
N GLY A 10 -1.47 -13.14 -2.21
CA GLY A 10 -1.52 -14.43 -1.53
C GLY A 10 -0.92 -14.42 -0.12
N ILE A 11 -0.91 -13.25 0.55
CA ILE A 11 -0.33 -13.07 1.87
C ILE A 11 -1.39 -12.99 2.95
N LYS A 12 -1.02 -13.40 4.16
CA LYS A 12 -1.87 -13.16 5.34
C LYS A 12 -1.57 -11.76 5.87
N THR A 13 -2.62 -10.99 6.11
CA THR A 13 -2.53 -9.68 6.73
C THR A 13 -3.21 -9.70 8.08
N GLY A 14 -2.76 -8.87 9.01
CA GLY A 14 -3.32 -8.76 10.35
C GLY A 14 -3.01 -7.40 10.96
N PHE A 15 -3.49 -7.21 12.16
CA PHE A 15 -3.17 -6.04 12.98
C PHE A 15 -2.39 -6.49 14.20
N TYR A 16 -1.45 -5.67 14.64
CA TYR A 16 -0.79 -5.85 15.92
C TYR A 16 -1.84 -5.75 17.05
N GLY A 17 -1.68 -6.57 18.07
CA GLY A 17 -2.55 -6.49 19.25
C GLY A 17 -2.44 -5.13 19.96
N THR A 18 -3.45 -4.80 20.77
CA THR A 18 -3.55 -3.49 21.44
C THR A 18 -2.30 -3.15 22.27
N VAL A 19 -1.70 -4.12 22.93
CA VAL A 19 -0.50 -3.92 23.77
C VAL A 19 0.69 -3.49 22.91
N VAL A 20 0.95 -4.19 21.80
CA VAL A 20 2.05 -3.88 20.88
C VAL A 20 1.83 -2.50 20.24
N SER A 21 0.59 -2.19 19.86
CA SER A 21 0.25 -0.87 19.30
C SER A 21 0.47 0.27 20.29
N GLN A 22 0.19 0.06 21.59
CA GLN A 22 0.46 1.07 22.63
C GLN A 22 1.96 1.27 22.86
N PHE A 23 2.75 0.19 22.85
CA PHE A 23 4.20 0.29 22.95
C PHE A 23 4.81 1.04 21.75
N ALA A 24 4.37 0.74 20.54
CA ALA A 24 4.80 1.44 19.34
C ALA A 24 4.46 2.93 19.37
N LYS A 25 3.28 3.30 19.93
CA LYS A 25 2.90 4.71 20.12
C LYS A 25 3.80 5.45 21.11
N LEU A 26 4.31 4.78 22.15
CA LEU A 26 5.21 5.38 23.13
C LEU A 26 6.61 5.65 22.59
N ASN A 27 7.09 4.81 21.64
CA ASN A 27 8.41 4.89 21.03
C ASN A 27 8.30 4.90 19.49
N LEU A 28 7.43 5.75 18.97
CA LEU A 28 7.09 5.77 17.55
C LEU A 28 8.31 5.92 16.63
N ASN A 29 9.25 6.78 16.99
CA ASN A 29 10.45 7.00 16.17
C ASN A 29 11.28 5.72 16.05
N SER A 30 11.57 5.04 17.17
CA SER A 30 12.33 3.78 17.14
C SER A 30 11.60 2.68 16.37
N ALA A 31 10.27 2.58 16.52
CA ALA A 31 9.48 1.58 15.83
C ALA A 31 9.47 1.82 14.31
N VAL A 32 9.36 3.07 13.88
CA VAL A 32 9.41 3.43 12.45
C VAL A 32 10.79 3.19 11.87
N ASP A 33 11.85 3.53 12.59
CA ASP A 33 13.23 3.33 12.14
C ASP A 33 13.54 1.83 12.00
N GLU A 34 13.13 0.99 12.98
CA GLU A 34 13.28 -0.46 12.90
C GLU A 34 12.54 -1.06 11.69
N GLU A 35 11.28 -0.69 11.47
CA GLU A 35 10.50 -1.15 10.31
C GLU A 35 11.13 -0.70 8.98
N ASN A 36 11.62 0.53 8.90
CA ASN A 36 12.30 1.01 7.70
C ASN A 36 13.60 0.24 7.43
N ASP A 37 14.40 -0.04 8.45
CA ASP A 37 15.63 -0.81 8.32
C ASP A 37 15.35 -2.25 7.84
N GLU A 38 14.29 -2.88 8.32
CA GLU A 38 13.88 -4.22 7.89
C GLU A 38 13.35 -4.26 6.45
N LEU A 39 12.63 -3.24 6.01
CA LEU A 39 11.90 -3.25 4.73
C LEU A 39 12.72 -2.67 3.57
N LEU A 40 13.56 -1.67 3.80
CA LEU A 40 14.28 -0.98 2.73
C LEU A 40 15.37 -1.83 2.08
N GLN A 41 16.04 -2.68 2.85
CA GLN A 41 17.11 -3.54 2.31
C GLN A 41 16.55 -4.59 1.34
N PRO A 42 15.53 -5.41 1.68
CA PRO A 42 14.91 -6.34 0.75
C PRO A 42 14.31 -5.65 -0.48
N TRP A 43 13.72 -4.47 -0.29
CA TRP A 43 13.21 -3.67 -1.40
C TRP A 43 14.32 -3.26 -2.38
N GLY A 44 15.44 -2.77 -1.87
CA GLY A 44 16.60 -2.43 -2.68
C GLY A 44 17.14 -3.62 -3.46
N GLN A 45 17.17 -4.82 -2.88
CA GLN A 45 17.55 -6.04 -3.56
C GLN A 45 16.59 -6.40 -4.70
N LEU A 46 15.28 -6.36 -4.47
CA LEU A 46 14.26 -6.60 -5.50
C LEU A 46 14.39 -5.63 -6.68
N LEU A 47 14.63 -4.35 -6.42
CA LEU A 47 14.85 -3.36 -7.47
C LEU A 47 16.12 -3.65 -8.27
N ALA A 48 17.22 -4.01 -7.61
CA ALA A 48 18.47 -4.35 -8.26
C ALA A 48 18.35 -5.60 -9.15
N GLU A 49 17.71 -6.66 -8.66
CA GLU A 49 17.43 -7.88 -9.42
C GLU A 49 16.56 -7.60 -10.64
N ALA A 50 15.55 -6.75 -10.51
CA ALA A 50 14.67 -6.32 -11.59
C ALA A 50 15.30 -5.25 -12.50
N LYS A 51 16.52 -4.77 -12.20
CA LYS A 51 17.25 -3.71 -12.93
C LYS A 51 16.46 -2.39 -13.02
N ILE A 52 15.74 -2.05 -11.96
CA ILE A 52 14.96 -0.83 -11.85
C ILE A 52 15.82 0.26 -11.22
N ALA A 53 16.29 1.22 -12.04
CA ALA A 53 17.11 2.34 -11.57
C ALA A 53 16.28 3.49 -10.98
N ARG A 54 15.02 3.60 -11.35
CA ARG A 54 14.11 4.67 -10.89
C ARG A 54 12.77 4.05 -10.49
N PRO A 55 12.62 3.64 -9.22
CA PRO A 55 11.35 3.14 -8.73
C PRO A 55 10.29 4.25 -8.75
N GLY A 56 9.04 3.84 -8.82
CA GLY A 56 7.90 4.76 -8.74
C GLY A 56 7.71 5.34 -7.33
N PRO A 57 6.64 6.10 -7.13
CA PRO A 57 6.38 6.79 -5.86
C PRO A 57 6.00 5.86 -4.72
N ILE A 58 5.60 4.62 -5.02
CA ILE A 58 5.24 3.63 -3.99
C ILE A 58 6.49 2.85 -3.60
N ASN A 59 6.84 2.94 -2.34
CA ASN A 59 7.97 2.23 -1.74
C ASN A 59 7.60 1.83 -0.30
N PRO A 60 8.34 0.94 0.35
CA PRO A 60 8.03 0.49 1.71
C PRO A 60 8.42 1.48 2.81
N TYR A 61 9.03 2.63 2.47
CA TYR A 61 9.46 3.60 3.45
C TYR A 61 8.26 4.16 4.23
N LEU A 62 8.30 4.01 5.53
CA LEU A 62 7.26 4.45 6.44
C LEU A 62 7.60 5.83 7.01
N GLU A 63 6.81 6.83 6.62
CA GLU A 63 6.94 8.18 7.16
C GLU A 63 6.34 8.26 8.57
N GLN A 64 7.06 8.83 9.52
CA GLN A 64 6.58 8.98 10.90
C GLN A 64 5.25 9.73 10.99
N GLU A 65 5.07 10.75 10.15
CA GLU A 65 3.84 11.56 10.14
C GLU A 65 2.60 10.74 9.77
N LEU A 66 2.75 9.71 8.92
CA LEU A 66 1.65 8.85 8.51
C LEU A 66 1.18 7.88 9.61
N VAL A 67 2.05 7.59 10.59
CA VAL A 67 1.74 6.66 11.69
C VAL A 67 1.36 7.37 12.99
N ARG A 68 1.43 8.70 13.02
CA ARG A 68 0.91 9.49 14.14
C ARG A 68 -0.59 9.35 14.27
N ASP A 69 -1.08 9.44 15.49
CA ASP A 69 -2.51 9.36 15.80
C ASP A 69 -3.21 10.67 15.41
N SER A 70 -3.31 10.91 14.10
CA SER A 70 -3.99 12.05 13.50
C SER A 70 -5.08 11.55 12.56
N ASP A 71 -6.29 12.05 12.77
CA ASP A 71 -7.41 11.76 11.86
C ASP A 71 -7.27 12.63 10.60
N LEU A 72 -6.95 11.98 9.48
CA LEU A 72 -6.86 12.62 8.17
C LEU A 72 -8.11 12.35 7.32
N SER A 73 -9.17 11.81 7.92
CA SER A 73 -10.40 11.53 7.20
C SER A 73 -11.14 12.84 6.88
N LEU A 74 -11.50 13.01 5.62
CA LEU A 74 -12.29 14.14 5.13
C LEU A 74 -13.58 13.64 4.51
N ASP A 75 -14.70 14.19 4.98
CA ASP A 75 -16.01 13.92 4.40
C ASP A 75 -16.27 14.82 3.19
N GLY A 76 -16.23 14.24 1.98
CA GLY A 76 -16.51 14.91 0.72
C GLY A 76 -17.99 15.05 0.37
N SER A 77 -18.91 14.57 1.20
CA SER A 77 -20.35 14.51 0.88
C SER A 77 -20.95 15.89 0.60
N ARG A 78 -20.55 16.91 1.36
CA ARG A 78 -21.00 18.29 1.15
C ARG A 78 -20.55 18.84 -0.20
N PHE A 79 -19.31 18.54 -0.61
CA PHE A 79 -18.80 18.95 -1.91
C PHE A 79 -19.63 18.32 -3.03
N CYS A 80 -19.88 17.03 -2.98
CA CYS A 80 -20.71 16.33 -3.95
C CYS A 80 -22.12 16.91 -4.02
N THR A 81 -22.73 17.20 -2.88
CA THR A 81 -24.10 17.74 -2.81
C THR A 81 -24.21 19.15 -3.42
N VAL A 82 -23.24 20.01 -3.14
CA VAL A 82 -23.27 21.43 -3.59
C VAL A 82 -22.89 21.56 -5.06
N THR A 83 -21.92 20.77 -5.53
CA THR A 83 -21.37 20.88 -6.89
C THR A 83 -22.00 19.93 -7.90
N GLY A 84 -22.72 18.90 -7.45
CA GLY A 84 -23.17 17.80 -8.31
C GLY A 84 -22.05 16.86 -8.75
N PHE A 85 -20.87 16.98 -8.14
CA PHE A 85 -19.73 16.10 -8.47
C PHE A 85 -20.01 14.66 -8.08
N THR A 86 -19.65 13.74 -8.95
CA THR A 86 -19.70 12.30 -8.69
C THR A 86 -18.32 11.67 -8.91
N TYR A 87 -17.94 10.78 -8.01
CA TYR A 87 -16.69 10.04 -8.13
C TYR A 87 -16.84 8.93 -9.18
N GLU A 88 -15.95 8.88 -10.17
CA GLU A 88 -15.86 7.76 -11.12
C GLU A 88 -15.42 6.45 -10.43
N ALA A 89 -14.55 6.58 -9.43
CA ALA A 89 -14.05 5.46 -8.63
C ALA A 89 -14.29 5.72 -7.13
N PRO A 90 -15.52 5.53 -6.63
CA PRO A 90 -15.88 5.86 -5.25
C PRO A 90 -15.27 4.92 -4.21
N ALA A 91 -14.71 3.79 -4.63
CA ALA A 91 -14.08 2.82 -3.75
C ALA A 91 -12.82 2.21 -4.38
N VAL A 92 -11.86 1.85 -3.53
CA VAL A 92 -10.70 1.08 -3.95
C VAL A 92 -11.13 -0.38 -4.12
N THR A 93 -11.07 -0.87 -5.37
CA THR A 93 -11.42 -2.25 -5.72
C THR A 93 -10.17 -3.08 -5.97
N GLU A 94 -10.30 -4.42 -5.89
CA GLU A 94 -9.22 -5.33 -6.26
C GLU A 94 -8.76 -5.10 -7.72
N LYS A 95 -9.72 -4.93 -8.62
CA LYS A 95 -9.43 -4.64 -10.04
C LYS A 95 -8.58 -3.38 -10.20
N ALA A 96 -8.95 -2.27 -9.56
CA ALA A 96 -8.20 -1.02 -9.63
C ALA A 96 -6.76 -1.18 -9.07
N LEU A 97 -6.59 -1.93 -7.97
CA LEU A 97 -5.28 -2.22 -7.43
C LEU A 97 -4.42 -3.06 -8.39
N ARG A 98 -4.99 -4.11 -9.00
CA ARG A 98 -4.29 -4.92 -10.00
C ARG A 98 -3.88 -4.10 -11.22
N GLU A 99 -4.76 -3.25 -11.72
CA GLU A 99 -4.48 -2.35 -12.84
C GLU A 99 -3.35 -1.35 -12.50
N MET A 100 -3.35 -0.80 -11.30
CA MET A 100 -2.30 0.09 -10.81
C MET A 100 -0.94 -0.63 -10.79
N ILE A 101 -0.87 -1.82 -10.20
CA ILE A 101 0.37 -2.61 -10.12
C ILE A 101 0.89 -2.92 -11.52
N ARG A 102 0.03 -3.44 -12.41
CA ARG A 102 0.40 -3.71 -13.82
C ARG A 102 0.87 -2.46 -14.56
N SER A 103 0.29 -1.30 -14.26
CA SER A 103 0.73 -0.04 -14.83
C SER A 103 2.15 0.30 -14.37
N TYR A 104 2.47 0.11 -13.10
CA TYR A 104 3.81 0.36 -12.56
C TYR A 104 4.85 -0.63 -13.09
N GLU A 105 4.49 -1.90 -13.30
CA GLU A 105 5.33 -2.87 -13.97
C GLU A 105 5.65 -2.44 -15.42
N ARG A 106 4.63 -2.02 -16.19
CA ARG A 106 4.82 -1.54 -17.57
C ARG A 106 5.70 -0.28 -17.67
N LEU A 107 5.62 0.59 -16.65
CA LEU A 107 6.46 1.79 -16.56
C LEU A 107 7.90 1.49 -16.09
N GLY A 108 8.19 0.24 -15.71
CA GLY A 108 9.47 -0.13 -15.14
C GLY A 108 9.73 0.48 -13.76
N TRP A 109 8.67 0.79 -13.01
CA TRP A 109 8.74 1.38 -11.67
C TRP A 109 8.60 0.34 -10.56
N TRP A 110 8.13 -0.83 -10.89
CA TRP A 110 7.85 -1.90 -9.95
C TRP A 110 8.42 -3.21 -10.46
N PRO A 111 9.01 -4.06 -9.58
CA PRO A 111 9.47 -5.38 -9.98
C PRO A 111 8.31 -6.21 -10.56
N PRO A 112 8.58 -7.07 -11.55
CA PRO A 112 7.54 -7.93 -12.10
C PRO A 112 7.02 -8.87 -11.01
N MET A 113 5.74 -8.74 -10.72
CA MET A 113 5.03 -9.58 -9.76
C MET A 113 4.21 -10.61 -10.53
N ASN A 114 4.38 -11.89 -10.26
CA ASN A 114 3.56 -12.96 -10.84
C ASN A 114 2.13 -12.92 -10.26
N ILE A 115 1.44 -11.80 -10.45
CA ILE A 115 0.06 -11.63 -10.00
C ILE A 115 -0.85 -12.39 -10.98
N LYS A 116 -1.49 -13.46 -10.49
CA LYS A 116 -2.44 -14.25 -11.28
C LYS A 116 -3.51 -13.34 -11.91
N ARG A 117 -3.90 -13.66 -13.15
CA ARG A 117 -5.03 -13.00 -13.82
C ARG A 117 -6.33 -13.42 -13.11
N GLU A 118 -7.35 -12.56 -13.11
CA GLU A 118 -8.66 -12.87 -12.54
C GLU A 118 -9.27 -14.16 -13.15
N GLU A 119 -8.97 -14.43 -14.43
CA GLU A 119 -9.46 -15.60 -15.16
C GLU A 119 -8.88 -16.93 -14.65
N GLU A 120 -7.74 -16.93 -13.96
CA GLU A 120 -7.09 -18.12 -13.41
C GLU A 120 -7.48 -18.39 -11.96
N ALA A 121 -8.30 -17.54 -11.34
CA ALA A 121 -8.72 -17.66 -9.94
C ALA A 121 -10.14 -18.29 -9.79
N GLU A 122 -10.84 -18.57 -10.89
CA GLU A 122 -12.17 -19.19 -10.91
C GLU A 122 -12.13 -20.67 -11.36
N GLU A 123 -10.96 -21.27 -11.59
CA GLU A 123 -10.78 -22.71 -11.76
C GLU A 123 -10.22 -23.31 -10.44
#